data_141f8f22377939a49a10a781558a3731
#
_entry.id   141f8f22377939a49a10a781558a3731
#
_cell.length_a   1.000
_cell.length_b   1.000
_cell.length_c   1.000
_cell.angle_alpha   90.00
_cell.angle_beta   90.00
_cell.angle_gamma   90.00
#
_symmetry.space_group_name_H-M   'P 1'
#
loop_
_entity.id
_entity.type
_entity.pdbx_description
1 polymer ?
#
loop_
_entity_poly.entity_id
_entity_poly.type
_entity_poly.pdbx_seq_one_letter_code
_entity_poly.pdbx_strand_id
1 'polypeptide(L)'
;MFRRGEEETPEEGVERVPEESRGPIQIEPDAPRPATILKVAGEMEERGGQILELFKEVESPLGRVILPIYLRQNDRDFFVEVETGPWDSRRSGEAVDRAAVLRSSEHAGAGLEILSAYPLPPEVEFYFGTSPAALLQLDLARLTSDRPEVCAGLFREVGSRHWGVDLDYEPEYLTLVEDLLIAALDADDTQGVPPLSDGLVAGLGCFLGETIRRNVSPPGIWLQQEGWGEGPVVEIGDFILDPIGKSRAFLEIGPEESLAFYAEYVLKQWDGS
;
A
#
# COMPACT_ATOMS: atom_id res chain seq x y z
N MET A 1 50.64 1.53 55.37
CA MET A 1 50.22 2.55 54.40
C MET A 1 50.46 1.94 53.01
N PHE A 2 49.48 1.18 52.50
CA PHE A 2 49.56 0.48 51.19
C PHE A 2 48.67 1.19 50.22
N ARG A 3 49.25 1.72 49.14
CA ARG A 3 48.52 2.27 47.98
C ARG A 3 48.12 1.07 47.10
N ARG A 4 46.80 0.91 46.87
CA ARG A 4 46.27 0.05 45.81
C ARG A 4 46.46 0.74 44.48
N GLY A 5 47.13 0.05 43.56
CA GLY A 5 47.12 0.43 42.14
C GLY A 5 45.78 0.12 41.51
N GLU A 6 45.21 1.10 40.86
CA GLU A 6 44.04 0.92 39.95
C GLU A 6 44.59 0.36 38.65
N GLU A 7 44.20 -0.85 38.30
CA GLU A 7 44.39 -1.43 36.98
C GLU A 7 43.33 -0.78 36.03
N GLU A 8 43.79 0.11 35.18
CA GLU A 8 43.01 0.55 34.04
C GLU A 8 42.94 -0.60 33.02
N THR A 9 41.74 -1.18 32.84
CA THR A 9 41.42 -2.02 31.69
C THR A 9 41.30 -1.17 30.45
N PRO A 10 42.02 -1.47 29.35
CA PRO A 10 41.81 -0.76 28.10
C PRO A 10 40.43 -1.12 27.53
N GLU A 11 39.55 -0.15 27.48
CA GLU A 11 38.35 -0.24 26.62
C GLU A 11 38.82 -0.34 25.16
N GLU A 12 38.70 -1.52 24.56
CA GLU A 12 38.84 -1.70 23.15
C GLU A 12 37.74 -0.87 22.47
N GLY A 13 38.11 0.31 21.98
CA GLY A 13 37.28 1.16 21.19
C GLY A 13 36.91 0.45 19.89
N VAL A 14 35.74 -0.15 19.82
CA VAL A 14 35.12 -0.58 18.58
C VAL A 14 34.84 0.70 17.81
N GLU A 15 35.69 0.99 16.86
CA GLU A 15 35.52 2.10 15.91
C GLU A 15 34.24 1.82 15.10
N ARG A 16 33.12 2.43 15.52
CA ARG A 16 31.86 2.36 14.75
C ARG A 16 32.07 3.12 13.46
N VAL A 17 32.16 2.39 12.34
CA VAL A 17 32.16 2.98 11.01
C VAL A 17 30.87 3.80 10.86
N PRO A 18 30.94 5.07 10.44
CA PRO A 18 29.76 5.92 10.29
C PRO A 18 28.76 5.29 9.32
N GLU A 19 27.49 5.33 9.69
CA GLU A 19 26.36 4.74 8.96
C GLU A 19 26.29 5.22 7.49
N GLU A 20 26.76 6.44 7.22
CA GLU A 20 26.78 7.09 5.89
C GLU A 20 27.76 6.47 4.87
N SER A 21 28.66 5.56 5.29
CA SER A 21 29.68 4.98 4.42
C SER A 21 29.32 3.63 3.81
N ARG A 22 28.18 3.04 4.19
CA ARG A 22 27.76 1.72 3.69
C ARG A 22 26.83 1.89 2.51
N GLY A 23 27.22 1.44 1.34
CA GLY A 23 26.38 1.40 0.14
C GLY A 23 25.08 0.60 0.35
N PRO A 24 24.13 0.63 -0.62
CA PRO A 24 22.90 -0.15 -0.56
C PRO A 24 23.22 -1.65 -0.46
N ILE A 25 22.34 -2.40 0.22
CA ILE A 25 22.41 -3.87 0.26
C ILE A 25 22.19 -4.39 -1.15
N GLN A 26 23.14 -5.19 -1.64
CA GLN A 26 23.09 -5.73 -2.98
C GLN A 26 22.58 -7.17 -2.98
N ILE A 27 21.57 -7.43 -3.80
CA ILE A 27 21.01 -8.76 -4.02
C ILE A 27 21.61 -9.33 -5.31
N GLU A 28 22.17 -10.54 -5.21
CA GLU A 28 22.71 -11.24 -6.34
C GLU A 28 21.57 -11.87 -7.18
N PRO A 29 21.54 -11.64 -8.51
CA PRO A 29 20.57 -12.27 -9.39
C PRO A 29 20.59 -13.80 -9.28
N ASP A 30 19.40 -14.41 -9.26
CA ASP A 30 19.20 -15.87 -9.26
C ASP A 30 19.88 -16.64 -8.12
N ALA A 31 20.37 -15.95 -7.10
CA ALA A 31 20.92 -16.58 -5.89
C ALA A 31 19.82 -17.35 -5.12
N PRO A 32 20.18 -18.44 -4.39
CA PRO A 32 19.20 -19.16 -3.58
C PRO A 32 18.54 -18.24 -2.56
N ARG A 33 17.24 -18.00 -2.69
CA ARG A 33 16.48 -17.03 -1.87
C ARG A 33 16.65 -17.22 -0.36
N PRO A 34 16.61 -18.44 0.23
CA PRO A 34 16.81 -18.61 1.67
C PRO A 34 18.19 -18.16 2.15
N ALA A 35 19.25 -18.45 1.39
CA ALA A 35 20.60 -18.01 1.74
C ALA A 35 20.75 -16.48 1.62
N THR A 36 20.11 -15.87 0.62
CA THR A 36 20.10 -14.43 0.44
C THR A 36 19.36 -13.73 1.58
N ILE A 37 18.22 -14.29 2.04
CA ILE A 37 17.49 -13.76 3.19
C ILE A 37 18.37 -13.72 4.44
N LEU A 38 19.09 -14.80 4.73
CA LEU A 38 20.01 -14.87 5.88
C LEU A 38 21.16 -13.86 5.75
N LYS A 39 21.73 -13.71 4.54
CA LYS A 39 22.77 -12.71 4.28
C LYS A 39 22.24 -11.28 4.52
N VAL A 40 21.08 -10.96 3.97
CA VAL A 40 20.42 -9.64 4.14
C VAL A 40 20.15 -9.37 5.63
N ALA A 41 19.61 -10.34 6.35
CA ALA A 41 19.36 -10.19 7.78
C ALA A 41 20.64 -9.85 8.55
N GLY A 42 21.75 -10.57 8.29
CA GLY A 42 23.05 -10.27 8.89
C GLY A 42 23.56 -8.86 8.55
N GLU A 43 23.45 -8.43 7.28
CA GLU A 43 23.83 -7.08 6.90
C GLU A 43 22.94 -6.00 7.55
N MET A 44 21.67 -6.29 7.80
CA MET A 44 20.78 -5.37 8.52
C MET A 44 21.15 -5.28 10.00
N GLU A 45 21.51 -6.39 10.65
CA GLU A 45 22.01 -6.36 12.03
C GLU A 45 23.31 -5.55 12.15
N GLU A 46 24.24 -5.71 11.20
CA GLU A 46 25.47 -4.90 11.15
C GLU A 46 25.18 -3.40 10.97
N ARG A 47 24.03 -3.03 10.40
CA ARG A 47 23.58 -1.64 10.23
C ARG A 47 22.76 -1.14 11.42
N GLY A 48 22.68 -1.90 12.51
CA GLY A 48 22.00 -1.52 13.74
C GLY A 48 20.52 -1.93 13.80
N GLY A 49 20.04 -2.72 12.86
CA GLY A 49 18.73 -3.35 12.94
C GLY A 49 18.75 -4.50 13.95
N GLN A 50 17.65 -4.70 14.67
CA GLN A 50 17.44 -5.88 15.52
C GLN A 50 16.49 -6.82 14.80
N ILE A 51 16.97 -8.00 14.38
CA ILE A 51 16.08 -9.02 13.81
C ILE A 51 15.18 -9.55 14.91
N LEU A 52 13.87 -9.41 14.73
CA LEU A 52 12.86 -9.89 15.67
C LEU A 52 12.42 -11.31 15.31
N GLU A 53 12.22 -11.56 14.01
CA GLU A 53 11.82 -12.89 13.53
C GLU A 53 12.18 -13.05 12.05
N LEU A 54 12.61 -14.25 11.67
CA LEU A 54 12.75 -14.65 10.26
C LEU A 54 11.54 -15.50 9.87
N PHE A 55 11.05 -15.28 8.66
CA PHE A 55 9.87 -15.96 8.11
C PHE A 55 8.61 -15.76 8.97
N LYS A 56 8.40 -14.51 9.38
CA LYS A 56 7.25 -14.10 10.18
C LYS A 56 5.95 -14.36 9.44
N GLU A 57 5.08 -15.14 10.08
CA GLU A 57 3.72 -15.33 9.62
C GLU A 57 2.85 -14.14 10.04
N VAL A 58 2.14 -13.56 9.07
CA VAL A 58 1.23 -12.44 9.27
C VAL A 58 -0.16 -12.85 8.80
N GLU A 59 -1.15 -12.67 9.66
CA GLU A 59 -2.55 -12.93 9.37
C GLU A 59 -3.34 -11.62 9.29
N SER A 60 -4.32 -11.58 8.40
CA SER A 60 -5.27 -10.48 8.28
C SER A 60 -6.61 -10.99 7.72
N PRO A 61 -7.66 -10.17 7.67
CA PRO A 61 -8.91 -10.51 6.99
C PRO A 61 -8.73 -10.87 5.52
N LEU A 62 -7.64 -10.42 4.87
CA LEU A 62 -7.34 -10.72 3.47
C LEU A 62 -6.60 -12.05 3.28
N GLY A 63 -6.17 -12.71 4.35
CA GLY A 63 -5.49 -13.99 4.30
C GLY A 63 -4.24 -14.03 5.18
N ARG A 64 -3.36 -14.99 4.85
CA ARG A 64 -2.14 -15.27 5.58
C ARG A 64 -0.94 -15.24 4.65
N VAL A 65 0.15 -14.60 5.05
CA VAL A 65 1.40 -14.55 4.30
C VAL A 65 2.59 -14.76 5.22
N ILE A 66 3.73 -15.15 4.63
CA ILE A 66 5.01 -15.25 5.31
C ILE A 66 5.92 -14.18 4.72
N LEU A 67 6.41 -13.28 5.57
CA LEU A 67 7.38 -12.25 5.21
C LEU A 67 8.77 -12.66 5.69
N PRO A 68 9.81 -12.52 4.83
CA PRO A 68 11.12 -13.08 5.10
C PRO A 68 11.82 -12.56 6.35
N ILE A 69 11.78 -11.26 6.58
CA ILE A 69 12.50 -10.61 7.66
C ILE A 69 11.56 -9.62 8.37
N TYR A 70 11.45 -9.77 9.69
CA TYR A 70 10.82 -8.82 10.58
C TYR A 70 11.88 -8.27 11.54
N LEU A 71 12.09 -6.96 11.52
CA LEU A 71 13.14 -6.31 12.29
C LEU A 71 12.66 -5.00 12.93
N ARG A 72 13.41 -4.53 13.90
CA ARG A 72 13.26 -3.19 14.52
C ARG A 72 14.51 -2.37 14.26
N GLN A 73 14.34 -1.15 13.77
CA GLN A 73 15.40 -0.20 13.56
C GLN A 73 14.92 1.21 13.95
N ASN A 74 15.72 1.93 14.75
CA ASN A 74 15.36 3.29 15.22
C ASN A 74 13.96 3.35 15.87
N ASP A 75 13.65 2.37 16.74
CA ASP A 75 12.36 2.19 17.42
C ASP A 75 11.14 2.04 16.50
N ARG A 76 11.37 1.65 15.25
CA ARG A 76 10.30 1.32 14.29
C ARG A 76 10.42 -0.12 13.83
N ASP A 77 9.28 -0.74 13.66
CA ASP A 77 9.18 -2.09 13.11
C ASP A 77 9.16 -2.05 11.58
N PHE A 78 9.87 -3.00 10.95
CA PHE A 78 9.97 -3.13 9.50
C PHE A 78 9.80 -4.58 9.09
N PHE A 79 9.16 -4.77 7.95
CA PHE A 79 9.19 -6.01 7.21
C PHE A 79 10.00 -5.82 5.94
N VAL A 80 10.84 -6.81 5.62
CA VAL A 80 11.66 -6.76 4.41
C VAL A 80 11.38 -8.00 3.58
N GLU A 81 10.95 -7.76 2.36
CA GLU A 81 10.82 -8.78 1.31
C GLU A 81 12.13 -8.87 0.55
N VAL A 82 12.51 -10.07 0.13
CA VAL A 82 13.73 -10.32 -0.64
C VAL A 82 13.40 -11.11 -1.89
N GLU A 83 13.73 -10.56 -3.07
CA GLU A 83 13.48 -11.21 -4.35
C GLU A 83 14.78 -11.32 -5.16
N THR A 84 15.15 -12.54 -5.53
CA THR A 84 16.39 -12.84 -6.23
C THR A 84 16.20 -13.15 -7.72
N GLY A 85 14.98 -13.46 -8.14
CA GLY A 85 14.67 -13.82 -9.52
C GLY A 85 14.02 -12.69 -10.31
N PRO A 86 13.95 -12.83 -11.65
CA PRO A 86 13.31 -11.85 -12.49
C PRO A 86 11.80 -11.76 -12.19
N TRP A 87 11.26 -10.56 -12.31
CA TRP A 87 9.86 -10.30 -12.12
C TRP A 87 9.03 -10.88 -13.28
N ASP A 88 7.97 -11.57 -12.92
CA ASP A 88 6.89 -11.99 -13.79
C ASP A 88 5.54 -11.64 -13.13
N SER A 89 4.45 -11.78 -13.86
CA SER A 89 3.11 -11.43 -13.36
C SER A 89 2.72 -12.18 -12.07
N ARG A 90 3.19 -13.42 -11.89
CA ARG A 90 2.90 -14.19 -10.69
C ARG A 90 3.65 -13.64 -9.48
N ARG A 91 4.96 -13.38 -9.62
CA ARG A 91 5.80 -12.84 -8.54
C ARG A 91 5.37 -11.45 -8.13
N SER A 92 5.05 -10.59 -9.11
CA SER A 92 4.48 -9.27 -8.85
C SER A 92 3.18 -9.38 -8.06
N GLY A 93 2.26 -10.24 -8.48
CA GLY A 93 1.01 -10.47 -7.76
C GLY A 93 1.22 -10.99 -6.34
N GLU A 94 2.11 -11.97 -6.13
CA GLU A 94 2.43 -12.51 -4.81
C GLU A 94 3.06 -11.44 -3.88
N ALA A 95 3.91 -10.56 -4.41
CA ALA A 95 4.50 -9.47 -3.64
C ALA A 95 3.44 -8.46 -3.21
N VAL A 96 2.57 -8.07 -4.13
CA VAL A 96 1.43 -7.18 -3.87
C VAL A 96 0.48 -7.77 -2.83
N ASP A 97 0.13 -9.06 -2.95
CA ASP A 97 -0.72 -9.75 -1.97
C ASP A 97 -0.09 -9.74 -0.57
N ARG A 98 1.22 -9.98 -0.46
CA ARG A 98 1.94 -9.91 0.82
C ARG A 98 1.88 -8.51 1.43
N ALA A 99 2.09 -7.47 0.61
CA ALA A 99 1.98 -6.10 1.06
C ALA A 99 0.56 -5.76 1.54
N ALA A 100 -0.47 -6.16 0.79
CA ALA A 100 -1.88 -5.93 1.14
C ALA A 100 -2.27 -6.63 2.45
N VAL A 101 -1.84 -7.90 2.65
CA VAL A 101 -2.09 -8.63 3.90
C VAL A 101 -1.41 -7.92 5.08
N LEU A 102 -0.14 -7.50 4.94
CA LEU A 102 0.56 -6.77 5.99
C LEU A 102 -0.19 -5.47 6.36
N ARG A 103 -0.60 -4.68 5.35
CA ARG A 103 -1.28 -3.40 5.56
C ARG A 103 -2.65 -3.52 6.23
N SER A 104 -3.31 -4.67 6.11
CA SER A 104 -4.59 -4.97 6.75
C SER A 104 -4.49 -5.79 8.03
N SER A 105 -3.27 -6.06 8.51
CA SER A 105 -2.98 -6.78 9.75
C SER A 105 -2.77 -5.84 10.95
N GLU A 106 -2.55 -6.42 12.12
CA GLU A 106 -2.11 -5.68 13.32
C GLU A 106 -0.76 -4.96 13.13
N HIS A 107 0.02 -5.35 12.12
CA HIS A 107 1.30 -4.75 11.77
C HIS A 107 1.20 -3.64 10.71
N ALA A 108 0.00 -3.12 10.43
CA ALA A 108 -0.23 -2.11 9.38
C ALA A 108 0.66 -0.86 9.48
N GLY A 109 1.06 -0.49 10.70
CA GLY A 109 1.96 0.64 10.96
C GLY A 109 3.45 0.36 10.74
N ALA A 110 3.85 -0.90 10.50
CA ALA A 110 5.24 -1.25 10.24
C ALA A 110 5.69 -0.75 8.87
N GLY A 111 6.97 -0.41 8.75
CA GLY A 111 7.60 -0.16 7.46
C GLY A 111 7.60 -1.43 6.61
N LEU A 112 7.51 -1.27 5.31
CA LEU A 112 7.63 -2.38 4.36
C LEU A 112 8.64 -2.00 3.30
N GLU A 113 9.66 -2.83 3.12
CA GLU A 113 10.74 -2.64 2.16
C GLU A 113 10.89 -3.88 1.29
N ILE A 114 11.28 -3.69 0.04
CA ILE A 114 11.64 -4.79 -0.85
C ILE A 114 13.06 -4.62 -1.37
N LEU A 115 13.86 -5.65 -1.19
CA LEU A 115 15.19 -5.75 -1.77
C LEU A 115 15.14 -6.74 -2.94
N SER A 116 15.46 -6.24 -4.13
CA SER A 116 15.37 -7.01 -5.37
C SER A 116 16.68 -6.97 -6.15
N ALA A 117 17.04 -8.11 -6.76
CA ALA A 117 18.15 -8.21 -7.71
C ALA A 117 17.83 -7.56 -9.07
N TYR A 118 16.57 -7.34 -9.37
CA TYR A 118 16.08 -6.79 -10.63
C TYR A 118 15.28 -5.52 -10.39
N PRO A 119 15.20 -4.60 -11.36
CA PRO A 119 14.34 -3.42 -11.26
C PRO A 119 12.92 -3.81 -10.88
N LEU A 120 12.32 -3.08 -9.95
CA LEU A 120 10.96 -3.33 -9.50
C LEU A 120 9.97 -2.99 -10.61
N PRO A 121 8.97 -3.86 -10.88
CA PRO A 121 7.83 -3.48 -11.69
C PRO A 121 7.06 -2.33 -11.01
N PRO A 122 6.45 -1.43 -11.78
CA PRO A 122 5.73 -0.27 -11.23
C PRO A 122 4.70 -0.64 -10.16
N GLU A 123 3.95 -1.73 -10.37
CA GLU A 123 2.97 -2.24 -9.40
C GLU A 123 3.60 -2.68 -8.08
N VAL A 124 4.80 -3.27 -8.11
CA VAL A 124 5.52 -3.69 -6.91
C VAL A 124 6.18 -2.50 -6.22
N GLU A 125 6.83 -1.63 -6.99
CA GLU A 125 7.45 -0.40 -6.49
C GLU A 125 6.44 0.45 -5.72
N PHE A 126 5.23 0.52 -6.21
CA PHE A 126 4.14 1.20 -5.56
C PHE A 126 3.80 0.65 -4.17
N TYR A 127 3.57 -0.66 -4.04
CA TYR A 127 3.15 -1.27 -2.77
C TYR A 127 4.24 -1.24 -1.70
N PHE A 128 5.50 -1.21 -2.12
CA PHE A 128 6.66 -1.16 -1.24
C PHE A 128 7.28 0.23 -1.19
N GLY A 129 6.94 1.10 -2.13
CA GLY A 129 7.46 2.46 -2.21
C GLY A 129 6.79 3.41 -1.22
N THR A 130 7.49 4.48 -0.93
CA THR A 130 7.00 5.57 -0.08
C THR A 130 6.54 6.77 -0.91
N SER A 131 6.61 6.69 -2.24
CA SER A 131 6.28 7.81 -3.10
C SER A 131 4.78 7.86 -3.42
N PRO A 132 4.08 8.90 -2.99
CA PRO A 132 2.69 9.13 -3.35
C PRO A 132 2.46 9.26 -4.88
N ALA A 133 3.47 9.75 -5.60
CA ALA A 133 3.40 9.87 -7.06
C ALA A 133 3.30 8.49 -7.76
N ALA A 134 3.80 7.42 -7.14
CA ALA A 134 3.66 6.07 -7.67
C ALA A 134 2.20 5.59 -7.69
N LEU A 135 1.33 6.07 -6.76
CA LEU A 135 -0.11 5.79 -6.75
C LEU A 135 -0.81 6.12 -8.06
N LEU A 136 -0.43 7.22 -8.62
CA LEU A 136 -1.07 7.79 -9.79
C LEU A 136 -0.63 7.10 -11.10
N GLN A 137 0.42 6.24 -11.03
CA GLN A 137 1.01 5.55 -12.17
C GLN A 137 0.67 4.05 -12.22
N LEU A 138 -0.08 3.54 -11.22
CA LEU A 138 -0.40 2.12 -11.17
C LEU A 138 -1.49 1.70 -12.12
N ASP A 139 -1.23 0.60 -12.77
CA ASP A 139 -2.28 -0.22 -13.37
C ASP A 139 -3.03 -0.99 -12.26
N LEU A 140 -3.84 -0.26 -11.48
CA LEU A 140 -4.77 -0.86 -10.51
C LEU A 140 -5.91 -1.62 -11.22
N ALA A 141 -6.06 -1.47 -12.52
CA ALA A 141 -7.11 -2.11 -13.28
C ALA A 141 -7.09 -3.63 -13.12
N ARG A 142 -5.88 -4.22 -12.98
CA ARG A 142 -5.74 -5.66 -12.75
C ARG A 142 -6.13 -6.10 -11.35
N LEU A 143 -5.84 -5.29 -10.32
CA LEU A 143 -6.26 -5.57 -8.93
C LEU A 143 -7.74 -5.34 -8.73
N THR A 144 -8.28 -4.36 -9.43
CA THR A 144 -9.68 -3.98 -9.36
C THR A 144 -10.59 -5.13 -9.76
N SER A 145 -10.24 -5.88 -10.82
CA SER A 145 -11.08 -6.97 -11.29
C SER A 145 -11.20 -8.10 -10.29
N ASP A 146 -10.12 -8.42 -9.57
CA ASP A 146 -10.09 -9.61 -8.71
C ASP A 146 -10.42 -9.30 -7.24
N ARG A 147 -10.09 -8.10 -6.74
CA ARG A 147 -10.20 -7.74 -5.32
C ARG A 147 -10.48 -6.24 -5.13
N PRO A 148 -11.66 -5.76 -5.45
CA PRO A 148 -11.99 -4.32 -5.36
C PRO A 148 -11.88 -3.77 -3.93
N GLU A 149 -12.18 -4.54 -2.89
CA GLU A 149 -12.02 -4.12 -1.49
C GLU A 149 -10.55 -3.92 -1.09
N VAL A 150 -9.63 -4.68 -1.67
CA VAL A 150 -8.18 -4.49 -1.48
C VAL A 150 -7.75 -3.22 -2.18
N CYS A 151 -8.21 -3.00 -3.40
CA CYS A 151 -7.95 -1.79 -4.16
C CYS A 151 -8.43 -0.53 -3.40
N ALA A 152 -9.65 -0.58 -2.84
CA ALA A 152 -10.19 0.47 -1.99
C ALA A 152 -9.31 0.74 -0.75
N GLY A 153 -8.86 -0.33 -0.08
CA GLY A 153 -7.98 -0.23 1.09
C GLY A 153 -6.66 0.45 0.77
N LEU A 154 -6.09 0.14 -0.38
CA LEU A 154 -4.85 0.75 -0.85
C LEU A 154 -5.03 2.22 -1.22
N PHE A 155 -6.08 2.56 -1.96
CA PHE A 155 -6.40 3.95 -2.24
C PHE A 155 -6.54 4.76 -0.94
N ARG A 156 -7.28 4.23 0.04
CA ARG A 156 -7.44 4.84 1.36
C ARG A 156 -6.09 5.07 2.04
N GLU A 157 -5.27 4.04 2.16
CA GLU A 157 -3.99 4.11 2.88
C GLU A 157 -3.05 5.12 2.25
N VAL A 158 -2.93 5.08 0.94
CA VAL A 158 -1.98 5.96 0.25
C VAL A 158 -2.53 7.38 0.16
N GLY A 159 -3.83 7.54 -0.07
CA GLY A 159 -4.50 8.84 0.01
C GLY A 159 -4.28 9.47 1.39
N SER A 160 -4.46 8.70 2.45
CA SER A 160 -4.21 9.17 3.83
C SER A 160 -2.79 9.66 4.02
N ARG A 161 -1.80 8.94 3.52
CA ARG A 161 -0.39 9.36 3.62
C ARG A 161 -0.06 10.56 2.74
N HIS A 162 -0.59 10.57 1.53
CA HIS A 162 -0.32 11.65 0.57
C HIS A 162 -0.89 12.97 1.03
N TRP A 163 -2.13 12.96 1.49
CA TRP A 163 -2.84 14.17 1.91
C TRP A 163 -2.66 14.49 3.41
N GLY A 164 -2.05 13.58 4.19
CA GLY A 164 -1.85 13.76 5.63
C GLY A 164 -3.15 13.73 6.43
N VAL A 165 -4.16 13.02 5.93
CA VAL A 165 -5.49 12.84 6.56
C VAL A 165 -5.75 11.37 6.77
N ASP A 166 -6.47 11.01 7.84
CA ASP A 166 -6.85 9.62 8.09
C ASP A 166 -8.19 9.34 7.40
N LEU A 167 -8.14 8.85 6.16
CA LEU A 167 -9.33 8.52 5.39
C LEU A 167 -10.00 7.26 5.95
N ASP A 168 -11.33 7.28 5.98
CA ASP A 168 -12.15 6.10 6.28
C ASP A 168 -13.30 5.96 5.28
N TYR A 169 -14.08 4.88 5.37
CA TYR A 169 -15.21 4.58 4.48
C TYR A 169 -16.52 5.23 4.94
N GLU A 170 -16.45 6.39 5.57
CA GLU A 170 -17.63 7.20 5.86
C GLU A 170 -17.90 8.15 4.68
N PRO A 171 -19.19 8.41 4.34
CA PRO A 171 -19.55 9.21 3.16
C PRO A 171 -18.94 10.62 3.15
N GLU A 172 -18.68 11.20 4.32
CA GLU A 172 -18.08 12.52 4.49
C GLU A 172 -16.67 12.61 3.91
N TYR A 173 -15.93 11.51 3.90
CA TYR A 173 -14.58 11.47 3.32
C TYR A 173 -14.60 11.55 1.79
N LEU A 174 -15.72 11.24 1.12
CA LEU A 174 -15.82 11.43 -0.34
C LEU A 174 -15.75 12.91 -0.70
N THR A 175 -16.41 13.79 0.04
CA THR A 175 -16.30 15.24 -0.15
C THR A 175 -14.86 15.71 0.03
N LEU A 176 -14.20 15.25 1.08
CA LEU A 176 -12.79 15.59 1.33
C LEU A 176 -11.88 15.12 0.19
N VAL A 177 -12.08 13.88 -0.30
CA VAL A 177 -11.30 13.33 -1.42
C VAL A 177 -11.54 14.12 -2.70
N GLU A 178 -12.79 14.52 -2.99
CA GLU A 178 -13.11 15.38 -4.13
C GLU A 178 -12.37 16.72 -4.06
N ASP A 179 -12.44 17.40 -2.92
CA ASP A 179 -11.77 18.69 -2.71
C ASP A 179 -10.25 18.57 -2.92
N LEU A 180 -9.63 17.50 -2.38
CA LEU A 180 -8.21 17.26 -2.52
C LEU A 180 -7.80 16.93 -3.95
N LEU A 181 -8.62 16.16 -4.68
CA LEU A 181 -8.38 15.85 -6.09
C LEU A 181 -8.56 17.08 -6.98
N ILE A 182 -9.60 17.88 -6.78
CA ILE A 182 -9.81 19.12 -7.51
C ILE A 182 -8.64 20.07 -7.28
N ALA A 183 -8.23 20.27 -6.02
CA ALA A 183 -7.09 21.11 -5.71
C ALA A 183 -5.79 20.61 -6.36
N ALA A 184 -5.60 19.29 -6.44
CA ALA A 184 -4.45 18.70 -7.11
C ALA A 184 -4.48 18.88 -8.63
N LEU A 185 -5.67 18.77 -9.25
CA LEU A 185 -5.85 18.98 -10.68
C LEU A 185 -5.69 20.46 -11.06
N ASP A 186 -6.18 21.38 -10.23
CA ASP A 186 -6.04 22.83 -10.46
C ASP A 186 -4.60 23.34 -10.27
N ALA A 187 -3.83 22.69 -9.39
CA ALA A 187 -2.42 23.06 -9.14
C ALA A 187 -1.48 22.66 -10.30
N ASP A 188 -1.99 21.99 -11.31
CA ASP A 188 -1.19 21.20 -12.26
C ASP A 188 -0.66 21.96 -13.46
N ASP A 189 -0.65 23.24 -13.49
CA ASP A 189 0.08 23.90 -14.59
C ASP A 189 1.62 23.75 -14.46
N THR A 190 2.16 23.12 -13.43
CA THR A 190 3.61 23.17 -13.21
C THR A 190 4.30 21.93 -12.64
N GLN A 191 3.65 20.94 -12.08
CA GLN A 191 4.36 19.80 -11.46
C GLN A 191 3.62 18.45 -11.51
N GLY A 192 3.28 18.00 -12.72
CA GLY A 192 3.22 16.56 -12.94
C GLY A 192 2.23 15.77 -12.09
N VAL A 193 0.99 16.24 -11.93
CA VAL A 193 -0.09 15.30 -11.72
C VAL A 193 -0.14 14.44 -12.98
N PRO A 194 0.06 13.12 -12.88
CA PRO A 194 -0.01 12.28 -14.06
C PRO A 194 -1.38 12.46 -14.69
N PRO A 195 -1.44 12.39 -16.02
CA PRO A 195 -2.73 12.33 -16.72
C PRO A 195 -3.57 11.23 -16.08
N LEU A 196 -4.87 11.38 -16.06
CA LEU A 196 -5.86 10.40 -15.63
C LEU A 196 -5.34 8.98 -15.86
N SER A 197 -4.79 8.38 -14.82
CA SER A 197 -4.30 7.01 -14.92
C SER A 197 -5.47 6.09 -14.62
N ASP A 198 -5.59 5.00 -15.37
CA ASP A 198 -6.59 3.96 -15.08
C ASP A 198 -6.49 3.48 -13.63
N GLY A 199 -5.30 3.57 -13.03
CA GLY A 199 -5.06 3.28 -11.64
C GLY A 199 -5.75 4.22 -10.66
N LEU A 200 -5.72 5.53 -10.92
CA LEU A 200 -6.45 6.51 -10.10
C LEU A 200 -7.96 6.30 -10.21
N VAL A 201 -8.47 6.13 -11.44
CA VAL A 201 -9.88 5.83 -11.70
C VAL A 201 -10.32 4.58 -10.93
N ALA A 202 -9.56 3.50 -11.05
CA ALA A 202 -9.86 2.23 -10.42
C ALA A 202 -9.82 2.34 -8.88
N GLY A 203 -8.77 2.95 -8.31
CA GLY A 203 -8.62 3.14 -6.87
C GLY A 203 -9.73 3.98 -6.27
N LEU A 204 -10.03 5.10 -6.90
CA LEU A 204 -11.12 6.01 -6.48
C LEU A 204 -12.48 5.32 -6.60
N GLY A 205 -12.71 4.58 -7.71
CA GLY A 205 -13.95 3.84 -7.90
C GLY A 205 -14.14 2.72 -6.88
N CYS A 206 -13.09 1.97 -6.56
CA CYS A 206 -13.14 0.98 -5.50
C CYS A 206 -13.39 1.61 -4.13
N PHE A 207 -12.78 2.77 -3.84
CA PHE A 207 -13.01 3.49 -2.59
C PHE A 207 -14.46 3.99 -2.48
N LEU A 208 -15.01 4.57 -3.55
CA LEU A 208 -16.41 4.96 -3.64
C LEU A 208 -17.34 3.75 -3.42
N GLY A 209 -17.11 2.68 -4.17
CA GLY A 209 -17.93 1.46 -4.09
C GLY A 209 -17.88 0.82 -2.70
N GLU A 210 -16.71 0.77 -2.07
CA GLU A 210 -16.54 0.23 -0.72
C GLU A 210 -17.21 1.12 0.33
N THR A 211 -17.15 2.44 0.17
CA THR A 211 -17.86 3.40 1.02
C THR A 211 -19.36 3.15 0.94
N ILE A 212 -19.95 3.07 -0.24
CA ILE A 212 -21.39 2.80 -0.39
C ILE A 212 -21.74 1.42 0.18
N ARG A 213 -20.97 0.38 -0.20
CA ARG A 213 -21.23 -1.01 0.22
C ARG A 213 -21.28 -1.20 1.72
N ARG A 214 -20.40 -0.51 2.45
CA ARG A 214 -20.32 -0.62 3.93
C ARG A 214 -21.41 0.16 4.65
N ASN A 215 -21.93 1.20 4.02
CA ASN A 215 -22.92 2.08 4.63
C ASN A 215 -24.39 1.71 4.30
N VAL A 216 -24.62 0.56 3.69
CA VAL A 216 -25.95 -0.04 3.48
C VAL A 216 -26.16 -1.27 4.35
N SER A 217 -27.39 -1.59 4.70
CA SER A 217 -27.73 -2.75 5.52
C SER A 217 -28.87 -3.57 4.88
N PRO A 218 -28.64 -4.83 4.47
CA PRO A 218 -27.37 -5.56 4.56
C PRO A 218 -26.31 -4.96 3.64
N PRO A 219 -25.00 -5.19 3.93
CA PRO A 219 -23.92 -4.70 3.09
C PRO A 219 -24.05 -5.20 1.65
N GLY A 220 -23.78 -4.33 0.68
CA GLY A 220 -23.70 -4.69 -0.73
C GLY A 220 -22.60 -5.71 -1.02
N ILE A 221 -22.61 -6.27 -2.21
CA ILE A 221 -21.59 -7.23 -2.68
C ILE A 221 -20.93 -6.75 -3.97
N TRP A 222 -19.63 -6.99 -4.07
CA TRP A 222 -18.90 -6.77 -5.31
C TRP A 222 -19.17 -7.92 -6.28
N LEU A 223 -19.47 -7.58 -7.53
CA LEU A 223 -19.69 -8.53 -8.61
C LEU A 223 -18.77 -8.22 -9.79
N GLN A 224 -18.28 -9.30 -10.42
CA GLN A 224 -17.69 -9.24 -11.76
C GLN A 224 -18.81 -9.46 -12.75
N GLN A 225 -19.17 -8.43 -13.51
CA GLN A 225 -20.27 -8.53 -14.48
C GLN A 225 -19.78 -8.13 -15.87
N GLU A 226 -19.65 -9.13 -16.75
CA GLU A 226 -19.28 -8.88 -18.13
C GLU A 226 -20.33 -8.00 -18.83
N GLY A 227 -19.88 -6.91 -19.48
CA GLY A 227 -20.73 -6.01 -20.24
C GLY A 227 -21.42 -4.91 -19.43
N TRP A 228 -21.14 -4.81 -18.14
CA TRP A 228 -21.58 -3.69 -17.28
C TRP A 228 -20.36 -2.92 -16.78
N GLY A 229 -20.27 -1.65 -17.18
CA GLY A 229 -19.22 -0.76 -16.69
C GLY A 229 -17.79 -1.09 -17.15
N GLU A 230 -16.83 -0.41 -16.56
CA GLU A 230 -15.40 -0.55 -16.85
C GLU A 230 -14.67 -1.48 -15.88
N GLY A 231 -15.40 -2.10 -14.93
CA GLY A 231 -14.81 -2.93 -13.88
C GLY A 231 -15.86 -3.62 -13.02
N PRO A 232 -15.49 -4.03 -11.79
CA PRO A 232 -16.42 -4.61 -10.85
C PRO A 232 -17.50 -3.60 -10.45
N VAL A 233 -18.71 -4.11 -10.26
CA VAL A 233 -19.89 -3.34 -9.86
C VAL A 233 -20.27 -3.70 -8.42
N VAL A 234 -21.03 -2.81 -7.76
CA VAL A 234 -21.59 -3.09 -6.43
C VAL A 234 -23.09 -3.37 -6.58
N GLU A 235 -23.52 -4.56 -6.15
CA GLU A 235 -24.94 -4.92 -6.05
C GLU A 235 -25.46 -4.60 -4.64
N ILE A 236 -26.59 -3.89 -4.58
CA ILE A 236 -27.31 -3.56 -3.35
C ILE A 236 -28.79 -3.86 -3.60
N GLY A 237 -29.28 -5.01 -3.15
CA GLY A 237 -30.63 -5.45 -3.46
C GLY A 237 -30.84 -5.56 -4.98
N ASP A 238 -31.78 -4.78 -5.51
CA ASP A 238 -32.08 -4.77 -6.96
C ASP A 238 -31.25 -3.71 -7.75
N PHE A 239 -30.37 -2.98 -7.07
CA PHE A 239 -29.55 -1.95 -7.69
C PHE A 239 -28.15 -2.47 -8.03
N ILE A 240 -27.68 -2.10 -9.22
CA ILE A 240 -26.30 -2.34 -9.66
C ILE A 240 -25.65 -0.98 -9.89
N LEU A 241 -24.54 -0.75 -9.19
CA LEU A 241 -23.80 0.50 -9.24
C LEU A 241 -22.48 0.29 -9.98
N ASP A 242 -22.11 1.24 -10.84
CA ASP A 242 -20.80 1.31 -11.49
C ASP A 242 -19.94 2.41 -10.85
N PRO A 243 -19.26 2.14 -9.73
CA PRO A 243 -18.46 3.15 -9.06
C PRO A 243 -17.20 3.53 -9.83
N ILE A 244 -16.69 2.65 -10.69
CA ILE A 244 -15.49 2.92 -11.51
C ILE A 244 -15.85 3.89 -12.64
N GLY A 245 -16.91 3.63 -13.38
CA GLY A 245 -17.41 4.55 -14.40
C GLY A 245 -17.81 5.91 -13.81
N LYS A 246 -18.40 5.91 -12.60
CA LYS A 246 -18.71 7.17 -11.90
C LYS A 246 -17.47 7.97 -11.53
N SER A 247 -16.42 7.29 -11.06
CA SER A 247 -15.14 7.94 -10.71
C SER A 247 -14.42 8.48 -11.95
N ARG A 248 -14.50 7.78 -13.07
CA ARG A 248 -14.00 8.29 -14.36
C ARG A 248 -14.74 9.56 -14.77
N ALA A 249 -16.07 9.54 -14.72
CA ALA A 249 -16.87 10.72 -15.05
C ALA A 249 -16.52 11.93 -14.17
N PHE A 250 -16.32 11.73 -12.87
CA PHE A 250 -15.87 12.79 -11.96
C PHE A 250 -14.50 13.36 -12.38
N LEU A 251 -13.52 12.50 -12.64
CA LEU A 251 -12.17 12.92 -12.99
C LEU A 251 -12.08 13.59 -14.37
N GLU A 252 -12.97 13.25 -15.30
CA GLU A 252 -13.01 13.83 -16.66
C GLU A 252 -13.85 15.11 -16.76
N ILE A 253 -14.97 15.17 -16.03
CA ILE A 253 -15.97 16.23 -16.14
C ILE A 253 -15.83 17.24 -14.98
N GLY A 254 -15.46 16.74 -13.80
CA GLY A 254 -15.29 17.57 -12.61
C GLY A 254 -16.45 17.50 -11.61
N PRO A 255 -16.65 18.57 -10.81
CA PRO A 255 -17.60 18.59 -9.69
C PRO A 255 -19.07 18.34 -10.04
N GLU A 256 -19.46 18.52 -11.28
CA GLU A 256 -20.81 18.19 -11.77
C GLU A 256 -21.13 16.70 -11.62
N GLU A 257 -20.10 15.87 -11.63
CA GLU A 257 -20.17 14.42 -11.42
C GLU A 257 -19.79 13.98 -10.01
N SER A 258 -20.14 14.77 -8.99
CA SER A 258 -19.78 14.53 -7.58
C SER A 258 -20.01 13.08 -7.12
N LEU A 259 -18.98 12.50 -6.50
CA LEU A 259 -18.99 11.17 -5.91
C LEU A 259 -19.75 11.18 -4.58
N ALA A 260 -19.55 12.24 -3.78
CA ALA A 260 -20.23 12.43 -2.51
C ALA A 260 -21.75 12.54 -2.72
N PHE A 261 -22.18 13.35 -3.68
CA PHE A 261 -23.60 13.44 -4.03
C PHE A 261 -24.17 12.10 -4.52
N TYR A 262 -23.41 11.39 -5.36
CA TYR A 262 -23.81 10.07 -5.84
C TYR A 262 -23.98 9.07 -4.69
N ALA A 263 -23.04 9.00 -3.78
CA ALA A 263 -23.11 8.12 -2.62
C ALA A 263 -24.30 8.50 -1.72
N GLU A 264 -24.47 9.78 -1.40
CA GLU A 264 -25.60 10.27 -0.60
C GLU A 264 -26.95 9.91 -1.24
N TYR A 265 -27.08 10.08 -2.56
CA TYR A 265 -28.28 9.71 -3.29
C TYR A 265 -28.58 8.21 -3.16
N VAL A 266 -27.59 7.33 -3.38
CA VAL A 266 -27.75 5.88 -3.27
C VAL A 266 -28.17 5.49 -1.84
N LEU A 267 -27.48 6.00 -0.83
CA LEU A 267 -27.76 5.70 0.58
C LEU A 267 -29.17 6.13 0.99
N LYS A 268 -29.62 7.33 0.57
CA LYS A 268 -30.99 7.80 0.81
C LYS A 268 -32.07 6.95 0.15
N GLN A 269 -31.82 6.46 -1.08
CA GLN A 269 -32.77 5.59 -1.77
C GLN A 269 -32.88 4.24 -1.06
N TRP A 270 -31.78 3.75 -0.50
CA TRP A 270 -31.72 2.50 0.24
C TRP A 270 -32.44 2.58 1.59
N ASP A 271 -32.19 3.63 2.39
CA ASP A 271 -32.81 3.84 3.71
C ASP A 271 -34.34 4.06 3.62
N GLY A 272 -34.85 4.41 2.45
CA GLY A 272 -36.27 4.62 2.16
C GLY A 272 -37.02 3.39 1.65
N SER A 273 -36.30 2.25 1.46
CA SER A 273 -36.86 0.98 1.00
C SER A 273 -36.99 0.01 2.15
#